data_1d058d2f181d289d5ae1a5e6abcef984
#
_entry.id   1d058d2f181d289d5ae1a5e6abcef984
#
_cell.length_a   1.000
_cell.length_b   1.000
_cell.length_c   1.000
_cell.angle_alpha   90.00
_cell.angle_beta   90.00
_cell.angle_gamma   90.00
#
_symmetry.space_group_name_H-M   'P 1'
#
loop_
_entity.id
_entity.type
_entity.pdbx_description
1 polymer ?
#
loop_
_entity_poly.entity_id
_entity_poly.type
_entity_poly.pdbx_seq_one_letter_code
_entity_poly.pdbx_strand_id
1 'polypeptide(L)'
;MSALISQYQNSKRSVTNMSKKISIIGGRGFTGQELIKLIDSHPQFELAQAFSSSVAGEEIIIDERKLKKTYASLDEDTEFVEEDAIILALPNNEAAKWADKISKQNSQAIILDLSADHRFDGEWHYSVPELTQTIDGNKISNPGCYATAMQLMLAPINNMIDGEVNFFGISGYS
;
A
#
# COMPACT_ATOMS: atom_id res chain seq x y z
N MET A 1 12.03 -25.78 -30.73
CA MET A 1 11.48 -24.52 -30.23
C MET A 1 10.22 -24.67 -29.35
N SER A 2 9.28 -25.55 -29.71
CA SER A 2 8.03 -25.81 -28.93
C SER A 2 8.29 -26.46 -27.55
N ALA A 3 9.29 -27.33 -27.40
CA ALA A 3 9.60 -28.02 -26.13
C ALA A 3 10.16 -27.06 -25.05
N LEU A 4 10.95 -26.06 -25.44
CA LEU A 4 11.48 -25.04 -24.51
C LEU A 4 10.39 -24.09 -24.01
N ILE A 5 9.43 -23.75 -24.86
CA ILE A 5 8.27 -22.91 -24.47
C ILE A 5 7.37 -23.70 -23.51
N SER A 6 7.16 -25.00 -23.75
CA SER A 6 6.39 -25.87 -22.85
C SER A 6 7.07 -26.07 -21.49
N GLN A 7 8.40 -26.19 -21.43
CA GLN A 7 9.14 -26.26 -20.16
C GLN A 7 9.10 -24.95 -19.39
N TYR A 8 9.17 -23.81 -20.08
CA TYR A 8 9.06 -22.49 -19.45
C TYR A 8 7.64 -22.23 -18.91
N GLN A 9 6.61 -22.70 -19.60
CA GLN A 9 5.22 -22.62 -19.14
C GLN A 9 4.92 -23.59 -17.99
N ASN A 10 5.57 -24.77 -17.95
CA ASN A 10 5.39 -25.75 -16.88
C ASN A 10 6.18 -25.38 -15.61
N SER A 11 7.30 -24.69 -15.70
CA SER A 11 8.03 -24.20 -14.52
C SER A 11 7.26 -23.11 -13.75
N LYS A 12 6.31 -22.40 -14.39
CA LYS A 12 5.38 -21.45 -13.73
C LYS A 12 4.19 -22.13 -13.02
N ARG A 13 4.00 -23.46 -13.16
CA ARG A 13 2.84 -24.18 -12.60
C ARG A 13 3.05 -24.86 -11.25
N SER A 14 4.23 -24.81 -10.66
CA SER A 14 4.52 -25.50 -9.39
C SER A 14 4.92 -24.61 -8.21
N VAL A 15 4.71 -23.31 -8.29
CA VAL A 15 4.65 -22.47 -7.10
C VAL A 15 3.21 -22.53 -6.63
N THR A 16 2.95 -23.17 -5.51
CA THR A 16 1.71 -23.02 -4.75
C THR A 16 1.53 -21.54 -4.51
N ASN A 17 0.69 -20.93 -5.34
CA ASN A 17 0.45 -19.50 -5.35
C ASN A 17 -0.47 -19.18 -4.15
N MET A 18 0.09 -19.21 -2.94
CA MET A 18 -0.61 -18.67 -1.77
C MET A 18 -0.69 -17.17 -1.97
N SER A 19 -1.91 -16.66 -2.10
CA SER A 19 -2.14 -15.21 -2.17
C SER A 19 -1.61 -14.54 -0.92
N LYS A 20 -1.01 -13.36 -1.08
CA LYS A 20 -0.53 -12.56 0.03
C LYS A 20 -1.70 -11.84 0.70
N LYS A 21 -1.80 -11.98 2.00
CA LYS A 21 -2.88 -11.40 2.82
C LYS A 21 -2.56 -9.94 3.12
N ILE A 22 -3.43 -9.05 2.69
CA ILE A 22 -3.27 -7.60 2.89
C ILE A 22 -4.44 -7.06 3.70
N SER A 23 -4.17 -6.36 4.78
CA SER A 23 -5.15 -5.59 5.54
C SER A 23 -4.99 -4.09 5.30
N ILE A 24 -6.09 -3.34 5.36
CA ILE A 24 -6.12 -1.89 5.17
C ILE A 24 -6.75 -1.23 6.39
N ILE A 25 -6.03 -0.31 7.02
CA ILE A 25 -6.58 0.58 8.05
C ILE A 25 -6.99 1.89 7.36
N GLY A 26 -8.26 2.29 7.51
CA GLY A 26 -8.84 3.41 6.78
C GLY A 26 -9.49 3.00 5.45
N GLY A 27 -9.99 1.77 5.36
CA GLY A 27 -10.54 1.17 4.14
C GLY A 27 -11.72 1.91 3.52
N ARG A 28 -12.49 2.71 4.30
CA ARG A 28 -13.63 3.50 3.78
C ARG A 28 -13.19 4.78 3.07
N GLY A 29 -12.02 5.33 3.39
CA GLY A 29 -11.51 6.55 2.74
C GLY A 29 -11.33 6.36 1.22
N PHE A 30 -11.27 7.47 0.46
CA PHE A 30 -11.07 7.40 -0.99
C PHE A 30 -9.90 6.50 -1.40
N THR A 31 -8.74 6.72 -0.79
CA THR A 31 -7.55 5.90 -1.06
C THR A 31 -7.76 4.44 -0.65
N GLY A 32 -8.41 4.20 0.51
CA GLY A 32 -8.71 2.86 0.99
C GLY A 32 -9.62 2.08 0.05
N GLN A 33 -10.65 2.71 -0.51
CA GLN A 33 -11.54 2.09 -1.48
C GLN A 33 -10.82 1.73 -2.79
N GLU A 34 -9.96 2.62 -3.30
CA GLU A 34 -9.17 2.32 -4.50
C GLU A 34 -8.18 1.17 -4.25
N LEU A 35 -7.56 1.12 -3.08
CA LEU A 35 -6.70 0.00 -2.69
C LEU A 35 -7.45 -1.32 -2.61
N ILE A 36 -8.67 -1.33 -2.05
CA ILE A 36 -9.52 -2.52 -2.02
C ILE A 36 -9.79 -3.04 -3.44
N LYS A 37 -10.10 -2.14 -4.39
CA LYS A 37 -10.31 -2.49 -5.81
C LYS A 37 -9.06 -3.12 -6.42
N LEU A 38 -7.90 -2.52 -6.18
CA LEU A 38 -6.63 -3.01 -6.71
C LEU A 38 -6.29 -4.40 -6.13
N ILE A 39 -6.46 -4.60 -4.83
CA ILE A 39 -6.21 -5.88 -4.17
C ILE A 39 -7.18 -6.95 -4.69
N ASP A 40 -8.46 -6.66 -4.76
CA ASP A 40 -9.49 -7.61 -5.22
C ASP A 40 -9.28 -8.07 -6.67
N SER A 41 -8.73 -7.21 -7.51
CA SER A 41 -8.42 -7.53 -8.91
C SER A 41 -7.04 -8.18 -9.09
N HIS A 42 -6.18 -8.20 -8.06
CA HIS A 42 -4.81 -8.65 -8.19
C HIS A 42 -4.68 -10.19 -8.03
N PRO A 43 -4.00 -10.90 -8.94
CA PRO A 43 -3.98 -12.37 -8.96
C PRO A 43 -3.21 -13.02 -7.79
N GLN A 44 -2.40 -12.26 -7.07
CA GLN A 44 -1.53 -12.74 -5.99
C GLN A 44 -1.86 -12.12 -4.63
N PHE A 45 -2.84 -11.21 -4.56
CA PHE A 45 -3.22 -10.56 -3.32
C PHE A 45 -4.62 -10.99 -2.90
N GLU A 46 -4.84 -11.01 -1.60
CA GLU A 46 -6.13 -11.24 -0.97
C GLU A 46 -6.36 -10.14 0.07
N LEU A 47 -7.51 -9.49 0.02
CA LEU A 47 -7.92 -8.60 1.08
C LEU A 47 -8.20 -9.43 2.33
N ALA A 48 -7.32 -9.43 3.32
CA ALA A 48 -7.55 -10.08 4.60
C ALA A 48 -8.66 -9.33 5.35
N GLN A 49 -8.46 -8.03 5.62
CA GLN A 49 -9.42 -7.20 6.33
C GLN A 49 -9.32 -5.74 5.89
N ALA A 50 -10.45 -5.04 5.88
CA ALA A 50 -10.52 -3.58 5.78
C ALA A 50 -11.13 -3.02 7.07
N PHE A 51 -10.39 -2.15 7.75
CA PHE A 51 -10.81 -1.53 9.00
C PHE A 51 -11.39 -0.14 8.75
N SER A 52 -12.48 0.19 9.46
CA SER A 52 -13.09 1.51 9.47
C SER A 52 -13.76 1.77 10.81
N SER A 53 -13.53 2.95 11.39
CA SER A 53 -14.19 3.37 12.62
C SER A 53 -15.65 3.80 12.42
N SER A 54 -16.02 4.24 11.21
CA SER A 54 -17.33 4.85 10.93
C SER A 54 -18.36 3.90 10.33
N VAL A 55 -17.93 2.80 9.68
CA VAL A 55 -18.82 1.86 8.95
C VAL A 55 -18.51 0.41 9.29
N ALA A 56 -18.02 0.13 10.49
CA ALA A 56 -17.78 -1.24 10.95
C ALA A 56 -19.08 -2.06 10.89
N GLY A 57 -18.99 -3.28 10.33
CA GLY A 57 -20.14 -4.16 10.11
C GLY A 57 -20.85 -3.96 8.77
N GLU A 58 -20.63 -2.87 8.06
CA GLU A 58 -21.23 -2.66 6.74
C GLU A 58 -20.51 -3.47 5.66
N GLU A 59 -21.26 -3.90 4.63
CA GLU A 59 -20.71 -4.62 3.48
C GLU A 59 -19.77 -3.73 2.67
N ILE A 60 -18.67 -4.31 2.20
CA ILE A 60 -17.76 -3.63 1.27
C ILE A 60 -18.36 -3.70 -0.13
N ILE A 61 -18.63 -2.53 -0.72
CA ILE A 61 -19.17 -2.39 -2.07
C ILE A 61 -18.13 -1.72 -2.96
N ILE A 62 -17.81 -2.34 -4.10
CA ILE A 62 -16.89 -1.82 -5.10
C ILE A 62 -17.60 -1.82 -6.45
N ASP A 63 -17.71 -0.64 -7.06
CA ASP A 63 -18.32 -0.48 -8.41
C ASP A 63 -19.65 -1.24 -8.53
N GLU A 64 -20.57 -1.01 -7.56
CA GLU A 64 -21.88 -1.66 -7.41
C GLU A 64 -21.84 -3.17 -7.09
N ARG A 65 -20.66 -3.79 -7.01
CA ARG A 65 -20.46 -5.18 -6.63
C ARG A 65 -20.17 -5.31 -5.12
N LYS A 66 -20.95 -6.14 -4.44
CA LYS A 66 -20.70 -6.47 -3.05
C LYS A 66 -19.58 -7.49 -2.94
N LEU A 67 -18.56 -7.19 -2.17
CA LEU A 67 -17.61 -8.20 -1.72
C LEU A 67 -18.25 -9.06 -0.63
N LYS A 68 -17.80 -10.32 -0.52
CA LYS A 68 -18.21 -11.19 0.59
C LYS A 68 -17.44 -10.85 1.88
N LYS A 69 -17.25 -9.56 2.14
CA LYS A 69 -16.52 -9.04 3.30
C LYS A 69 -17.19 -7.79 3.83
N THR A 70 -17.05 -7.54 5.13
CA THR A 70 -17.52 -6.34 5.82
C THR A 70 -16.34 -5.55 6.36
N TYR A 71 -16.54 -4.26 6.58
CA TYR A 71 -15.57 -3.47 7.33
C TYR A 71 -15.52 -3.95 8.78
N ALA A 72 -14.31 -4.12 9.32
CA ALA A 72 -14.11 -4.41 10.74
C ALA A 72 -13.94 -3.14 11.56
N SER A 73 -14.27 -3.22 12.85
CA SER A 73 -13.85 -2.23 13.82
C SER A 73 -12.34 -2.29 14.02
N LEU A 74 -11.77 -1.16 14.38
CA LEU A 74 -10.35 -1.05 14.74
C LEU A 74 -10.28 -0.55 16.18
N ASP A 75 -9.75 -1.36 17.07
CA ASP A 75 -9.64 -1.10 18.51
C ASP A 75 -8.30 -1.59 19.09
N GLU A 76 -8.13 -1.44 20.38
CA GLU A 76 -6.89 -1.83 21.06
C GLU A 76 -6.70 -3.36 21.12
N ASP A 77 -7.75 -4.14 21.00
CA ASP A 77 -7.71 -5.60 21.01
C ASP A 77 -7.49 -6.20 19.61
N THR A 78 -7.51 -5.37 18.55
CA THR A 78 -7.29 -5.84 17.17
C THR A 78 -5.89 -6.45 17.03
N GLU A 79 -5.82 -7.67 16.51
CA GLU A 79 -4.57 -8.40 16.28
C GLU A 79 -4.19 -8.40 14.79
N PHE A 80 -2.88 -8.31 14.51
CA PHE A 80 -2.27 -8.31 13.18
C PHE A 80 -1.20 -9.40 13.09
N VAL A 81 -1.62 -10.66 13.07
CA VAL A 81 -0.69 -11.80 13.19
C VAL A 81 -0.56 -12.64 11.93
N GLU A 82 -1.50 -12.54 11.02
CA GLU A 82 -1.56 -13.38 9.81
C GLU A 82 -1.34 -12.60 8.50
N GLU A 83 -1.23 -11.28 8.58
CA GLU A 83 -1.06 -10.44 7.40
C GLU A 83 0.37 -10.48 6.88
N ASP A 84 0.53 -10.58 5.55
CA ASP A 84 1.81 -10.34 4.88
C ASP A 84 2.10 -8.84 4.76
N ALA A 85 1.05 -8.02 4.63
CA ALA A 85 1.18 -6.57 4.59
C ALA A 85 -0.03 -5.85 5.22
N ILE A 86 0.23 -4.69 5.83
CA ILE A 86 -0.79 -3.78 6.35
C ILE A 86 -0.57 -2.39 5.74
N ILE A 87 -1.63 -1.82 5.16
CA ILE A 87 -1.60 -0.50 4.57
C ILE A 87 -2.33 0.49 5.48
N LEU A 88 -1.65 1.55 5.87
CA LEU A 88 -2.17 2.63 6.70
C LEU A 88 -2.67 3.76 5.80
N ALA A 89 -3.96 3.72 5.45
CA ALA A 89 -4.65 4.77 4.67
C ALA A 89 -5.39 5.73 5.62
N LEU A 90 -4.65 6.28 6.56
CA LEU A 90 -5.13 7.12 7.65
C LEU A 90 -4.79 8.61 7.43
N PRO A 91 -5.53 9.53 8.06
CA PRO A 91 -5.11 10.92 8.18
C PRO A 91 -3.73 11.05 8.85
N ASN A 92 -3.05 12.18 8.60
CA ASN A 92 -1.80 12.48 9.27
C ASN A 92 -1.99 12.52 10.80
N ASN A 93 -0.97 12.11 11.52
CA ASN A 93 -0.90 11.98 12.98
C ASN A 93 -1.73 10.81 13.57
N GLU A 94 -2.23 9.92 12.73
CA GLU A 94 -2.96 8.74 13.19
C GLU A 94 -2.26 7.40 12.88
N ALA A 95 -1.30 7.39 11.95
CA ALA A 95 -0.65 6.17 11.50
C ALA A 95 0.37 5.62 12.51
N ALA A 96 1.12 6.48 13.19
CA ALA A 96 2.24 6.09 14.04
C ALA A 96 1.86 5.07 15.12
N LYS A 97 0.76 5.28 15.83
CA LYS A 97 0.29 4.36 16.90
C LYS A 97 -0.01 2.94 16.36
N TRP A 98 -0.55 2.86 15.15
CA TRP A 98 -0.88 1.57 14.53
C TRP A 98 0.37 0.90 13.98
N ALA A 99 1.28 1.64 13.38
CA ALA A 99 2.56 1.14 12.92
C ALA A 99 3.36 0.51 14.08
N ASP A 100 3.41 1.16 15.22
CA ASP A 100 4.04 0.64 16.44
C ASP A 100 3.39 -0.64 16.94
N LYS A 101 2.05 -0.67 16.98
CA LYS A 101 1.31 -1.86 17.40
C LYS A 101 1.57 -3.05 16.47
N ILE A 102 1.45 -2.83 15.16
CA ILE A 102 1.68 -3.86 14.14
C ILE A 102 3.11 -4.39 14.24
N SER A 103 4.11 -3.52 14.33
CA SER A 103 5.53 -3.93 14.44
C SER A 103 5.81 -4.81 15.65
N LYS A 104 5.09 -4.60 16.76
CA LYS A 104 5.21 -5.41 17.98
C LYS A 104 4.53 -6.78 17.86
N GLN A 105 3.42 -6.86 17.14
CA GLN A 105 2.64 -8.09 16.98
C GLN A 105 3.14 -8.96 15.82
N ASN A 106 3.56 -8.32 14.72
CA ASN A 106 4.01 -9.00 13.51
C ASN A 106 5.22 -8.26 12.90
N SER A 107 6.39 -8.59 13.38
CA SER A 107 7.65 -7.95 12.93
C SER A 107 8.04 -8.32 11.50
N GLN A 108 7.36 -9.27 10.86
CA GLN A 108 7.64 -9.70 9.49
C GLN A 108 6.68 -9.08 8.47
N ALA A 109 5.55 -8.55 8.91
CA ALA A 109 4.60 -7.90 8.01
C ALA A 109 5.21 -6.63 7.40
N ILE A 110 4.91 -6.40 6.13
CA ILE A 110 5.21 -5.13 5.49
C ILE A 110 4.20 -4.10 5.98
N ILE A 111 4.68 -2.95 6.46
CA ILE A 111 3.83 -1.82 6.82
C ILE A 111 4.03 -0.73 5.78
N LEU A 112 2.96 -0.39 5.07
CA LEU A 112 2.96 0.70 4.09
C LEU A 112 2.14 1.87 4.63
N ASP A 113 2.81 2.97 4.98
CA ASP A 113 2.18 4.21 5.44
C ASP A 113 1.96 5.19 4.29
N LEU A 114 0.71 5.57 4.07
CA LEU A 114 0.32 6.58 3.07
C LEU A 114 0.20 7.99 3.65
N SER A 115 0.25 8.13 4.98
CA SER A 115 0.24 9.42 5.67
C SER A 115 1.57 10.16 5.55
N ALA A 116 1.68 11.29 6.23
CA ALA A 116 2.95 12.01 6.32
C ALA A 116 3.79 11.61 7.54
N ASP A 117 3.28 10.74 8.42
CA ASP A 117 3.82 10.52 9.76
C ASP A 117 5.27 10.00 9.74
N HIS A 118 5.61 9.16 8.76
CA HIS A 118 6.93 8.51 8.71
C HIS A 118 7.79 8.93 7.51
N ARG A 119 7.42 10.01 6.80
CA ARG A 119 8.17 10.43 5.59
C ARG A 119 9.58 10.90 5.84
N PHE A 120 9.86 11.34 7.05
CA PHE A 120 11.19 11.83 7.48
C PHE A 120 11.79 10.99 8.61
N ASP A 121 11.23 9.82 8.86
CA ASP A 121 11.73 8.86 9.84
C ASP A 121 12.78 7.95 9.18
N GLY A 122 14.01 7.96 9.70
CA GLY A 122 15.13 7.18 9.15
C GLY A 122 14.99 5.66 9.27
N GLU A 123 14.01 5.16 10.05
CA GLU A 123 13.68 3.72 10.11
C GLU A 123 12.74 3.28 8.98
N TRP A 124 12.20 4.23 8.22
CA TRP A 124 11.24 3.97 7.14
C TRP A 124 11.87 4.19 5.79
N HIS A 125 11.64 3.25 4.88
CA HIS A 125 12.04 3.41 3.49
C HIS A 125 11.09 4.34 2.76
N TYR A 126 11.56 5.56 2.45
CA TYR A 126 10.78 6.55 1.70
C TYR A 126 11.22 6.55 0.23
N SER A 127 10.33 6.13 -0.66
CA SER A 127 10.66 6.10 -2.09
C SER A 127 9.45 6.11 -3.02
N VAL A 128 9.72 6.49 -4.27
CA VAL A 128 8.85 6.23 -5.42
C VAL A 128 9.38 4.97 -6.09
N PRO A 129 8.58 3.89 -6.23
CA PRO A 129 9.04 2.60 -6.76
C PRO A 129 9.75 2.69 -8.12
N GLU A 130 9.30 3.58 -9.01
CA GLU A 130 9.88 3.80 -10.33
C GLU A 130 11.31 4.37 -10.28
N LEU A 131 11.69 5.00 -9.18
CA LEU A 131 12.99 5.63 -8.98
C LEU A 131 13.92 4.85 -8.06
N THR A 132 13.41 3.78 -7.43
CA THR A 132 14.12 3.01 -6.43
C THR A 132 14.34 1.59 -6.93
N GLN A 133 15.59 1.12 -6.92
CA GLN A 133 15.91 -0.24 -7.37
C GLN A 133 15.64 -1.30 -6.29
N THR A 134 15.80 -0.94 -5.04
CA THR A 134 15.63 -1.84 -3.88
C THR A 134 14.85 -1.15 -2.78
N ILE A 135 14.04 -1.90 -2.08
CA ILE A 135 13.37 -1.47 -0.85
C ILE A 135 14.00 -2.24 0.30
N ASP A 136 14.60 -1.52 1.23
CA ASP A 136 15.21 -2.09 2.41
C ASP A 136 14.23 -2.10 3.59
N GLY A 137 14.13 -3.25 4.24
CA GLY A 137 13.24 -3.42 5.39
C GLY A 137 11.77 -3.65 5.01
N ASN A 138 10.92 -3.59 6.02
CA ASN A 138 9.49 -3.86 5.91
C ASN A 138 8.61 -2.66 6.32
N LYS A 139 9.21 -1.51 6.62
CA LYS A 139 8.53 -0.25 6.90
C LYS A 139 8.69 0.68 5.71
N ILE A 140 7.62 0.99 5.03
CA ILE A 140 7.61 1.78 3.81
C ILE A 140 6.73 3.01 4.00
N SER A 141 7.29 4.20 3.79
CA SER A 141 6.55 5.46 3.79
C SER A 141 6.37 5.96 2.36
N ASN A 142 5.12 6.10 1.95
CA ASN A 142 4.77 6.50 0.59
C ASN A 142 4.84 8.03 0.43
N PRO A 143 5.49 8.55 -0.62
CA PRO A 143 5.46 9.97 -0.95
C PRO A 143 4.06 10.50 -1.17
N GLY A 144 3.83 11.75 -0.81
CA GLY A 144 2.59 12.45 -1.15
C GLY A 144 2.46 12.68 -2.66
N CYS A 145 1.23 12.97 -3.12
CA CYS A 145 0.92 13.11 -4.55
C CYS A 145 1.81 14.14 -5.27
N TYR A 146 2.04 15.31 -4.68
CA TYR A 146 2.94 16.33 -5.24
C TYR A 146 4.39 15.85 -5.31
N ALA A 147 4.90 15.27 -4.22
CA ALA A 147 6.27 14.77 -4.18
C ALA A 147 6.49 13.66 -5.22
N THR A 148 5.52 12.76 -5.38
CA THR A 148 5.55 11.72 -6.42
C THR A 148 5.57 12.34 -7.82
N ALA A 149 4.65 13.28 -8.10
CA ALA A 149 4.56 13.93 -9.40
C ALA A 149 5.84 14.69 -9.74
N MET A 150 6.38 15.47 -8.80
CA MET A 150 7.61 16.25 -9.00
C MET A 150 8.82 15.35 -9.28
N GLN A 151 8.98 14.27 -8.51
CA GLN A 151 10.07 13.33 -8.70
C GLN A 151 9.99 12.62 -10.05
N LEU A 152 8.80 12.13 -10.43
CA LEU A 152 8.60 11.43 -11.71
C LEU A 152 8.73 12.35 -12.92
N MET A 153 8.33 13.62 -12.81
CA MET A 153 8.55 14.62 -13.88
C MET A 153 10.03 14.97 -14.05
N LEU A 154 10.76 15.11 -12.94
CA LEU A 154 12.14 15.56 -12.96
C LEU A 154 13.13 14.44 -13.32
N ALA A 155 12.91 13.23 -12.82
CA ALA A 155 13.87 12.15 -12.94
C ALA A 155 14.37 11.88 -14.37
N PRO A 156 13.52 11.79 -15.42
CA PRO A 156 13.97 11.50 -16.78
C PRO A 156 14.79 12.61 -17.42
N ILE A 157 14.68 13.84 -16.93
CA ILE A 157 15.34 15.03 -17.51
C ILE A 157 16.37 15.65 -16.58
N ASN A 158 16.58 15.10 -15.40
CA ASN A 158 17.47 15.68 -14.37
C ASN A 158 18.89 15.96 -14.88
N ASN A 159 19.44 15.10 -15.72
CA ASN A 159 20.77 15.27 -16.32
C ASN A 159 20.83 16.33 -17.44
N MET A 160 19.69 16.85 -17.86
CA MET A 160 19.56 17.84 -18.94
C MET A 160 19.29 19.26 -18.39
N ILE A 161 19.08 19.38 -17.09
CA ILE A 161 18.75 20.64 -16.43
C ILE A 161 20.00 21.17 -15.73
N ASP A 162 20.34 22.44 -16.05
CA ASP A 162 21.37 23.20 -15.37
C ASP A 162 20.70 24.43 -14.73
N GLY A 163 20.61 24.42 -13.41
CA GLY A 163 20.00 25.51 -12.65
C GLY A 163 18.80 25.09 -11.76
N GLU A 164 18.06 26.08 -11.30
CA GLU A 164 16.91 25.90 -10.38
C GLU A 164 15.67 25.42 -11.14
N VAL A 165 14.93 24.52 -10.51
CA VAL A 165 13.65 24.02 -11.01
C VAL A 165 12.53 24.49 -10.09
N ASN A 166 11.51 25.14 -10.66
CA ASN A 166 10.33 25.58 -9.94
C ASN A 166 9.13 24.73 -10.34
N PHE A 167 8.41 24.22 -9.35
CA PHE A 167 7.17 23.48 -9.55
C PHE A 167 5.98 24.32 -9.13
N PHE A 168 4.94 24.31 -9.94
CA PHE A 168 3.65 24.88 -9.61
C PHE A 168 2.58 23.80 -9.69
N GLY A 169 1.74 23.69 -8.64
CA GLY A 169 0.70 22.67 -8.59
C GLY A 169 -0.60 23.23 -8.00
N ILE A 170 -1.73 22.75 -8.49
CA ILE A 170 -3.05 23.07 -7.99
C ILE A 170 -3.61 21.83 -7.29
N SER A 171 -4.01 21.99 -6.03
CA SER A 171 -4.70 20.94 -5.27
C SER A 171 -6.19 21.20 -5.27
N GLY A 172 -6.98 20.13 -5.47
CA GLY A 172 -8.41 20.17 -5.22
C GLY A 172 -8.72 20.32 -3.73
N TYR A 173 -9.92 20.78 -3.43
CA TYR A 173 -10.46 20.77 -2.07
C TYR A 173 -11.03 19.37 -1.82
N SER A 174 -10.48 18.67 -0.84
CA SER A 174 -10.94 17.34 -0.42
C SER A 174 -11.38 17.34 1.04
#